data_eeff63fe4210f37adb4b41d5b1e6b9d7
#
_entry.id   eeff63fe4210f37adb4b41d5b1e6b9d7
#
_cell.length_a   1.000
_cell.length_b   1.000
_cell.length_c   1.000
_cell.angle_alpha   90.00
_cell.angle_beta   90.00
_cell.angle_gamma   90.00
#
_symmetry.space_group_name_H-M   'P 1'
#
loop_
_entity.id
_entity.type
_entity.pdbx_description
1 polymer ?
#
loop_
_entity_poly.entity_id
_entity_poly.type
_entity_poly.pdbx_seq_one_letter_code
_entity_poly.pdbx_strand_id
1 'polypeptide(L)'
;MKDSKISIISFIAGILLIGALVFFSQGTGELTVSLEEIVSKTLDIKYILTLFLLGAISGGAMIFPGISGSMVLLILGWYHLFKGYVANVTSFEPNIIIGLIIIALGVGIGIILSAKLTTYLLNKHRTGTMSFILGLILMSAITIIQLKGYNVITVITSILTFILGAILVTLLEKKNLKEKTND
;
A
#
# COMPACT_ATOMS: atom_id res chain seq x y z
N MET A 1 -23.41 22.77 7.22
CA MET A 1 -23.92 21.52 7.86
C MET A 1 -23.79 20.27 6.98
N LYS A 2 -24.09 20.33 5.66
CA LYS A 2 -24.00 19.14 4.76
C LYS A 2 -22.56 18.66 4.56
N ASP A 3 -21.61 19.57 4.36
CA ASP A 3 -20.19 19.25 4.17
C ASP A 3 -19.52 18.65 5.42
N SER A 4 -19.93 19.08 6.62
CA SER A 4 -19.43 18.53 7.88
C SER A 4 -19.86 17.07 8.09
N LYS A 5 -21.09 16.70 7.73
CA LYS A 5 -21.57 15.31 7.83
C LYS A 5 -20.86 14.39 6.84
N ILE A 6 -20.65 14.85 5.60
CA ILE A 6 -19.92 14.10 4.57
C ILE A 6 -18.47 13.88 5.02
N SER A 7 -17.83 14.89 5.60
CA SER A 7 -16.48 14.81 6.14
C SER A 7 -16.34 13.75 7.23
N ILE A 8 -17.26 13.72 8.19
CA ILE A 8 -17.24 12.73 9.29
C ILE A 8 -17.47 11.31 8.76
N ILE A 9 -18.44 11.12 7.88
CA ILE A 9 -18.72 9.80 7.28
C ILE A 9 -17.50 9.28 6.49
N SER A 10 -16.88 10.13 5.70
CA SER A 10 -15.68 9.78 4.91
C SER A 10 -14.49 9.43 5.82
N PHE A 11 -14.29 10.16 6.90
CA PHE A 11 -13.26 9.90 7.91
C PHE A 11 -13.45 8.52 8.57
N ILE A 12 -14.67 8.23 9.01
CA ILE A 12 -15.02 6.93 9.60
C ILE A 12 -14.84 5.81 8.58
N ALA A 13 -15.22 6.03 7.32
CA ALA A 13 -15.03 5.05 6.26
C ALA A 13 -13.54 4.71 6.04
N GLY A 14 -12.64 5.71 6.11
CA GLY A 14 -11.20 5.50 6.06
C GLY A 14 -10.68 4.63 7.22
N ILE A 15 -11.12 4.92 8.44
CA ILE A 15 -10.78 4.12 9.64
C ILE A 15 -11.27 2.67 9.48
N LEU A 16 -12.52 2.49 9.08
CA LEU A 16 -13.12 1.16 8.92
C LEU A 16 -12.43 0.35 7.83
N LEU A 17 -12.02 0.98 6.74
CA LEU A 17 -11.31 0.30 5.66
C LEU A 17 -9.99 -0.31 6.15
N ILE A 18 -9.13 0.48 6.81
CA ILE A 18 -7.86 -0.03 7.35
C ILE A 18 -8.12 -1.08 8.44
N GLY A 19 -9.07 -0.85 9.35
CA GLY A 19 -9.44 -1.81 10.39
C GLY A 19 -9.85 -3.16 9.81
N ALA A 20 -10.69 -3.16 8.77
CA ALA A 20 -11.10 -4.37 8.07
C ALA A 20 -9.91 -5.06 7.38
N LEU A 21 -9.06 -4.31 6.65
CA LEU A 21 -7.88 -4.86 6.01
C LEU A 21 -6.93 -5.52 7.01
N VAL A 22 -6.68 -4.89 8.16
CA VAL A 22 -5.83 -5.46 9.23
C VAL A 22 -6.47 -6.70 9.82
N PHE A 23 -7.77 -6.68 10.08
CA PHE A 23 -8.49 -7.84 10.61
C PHE A 23 -8.38 -9.06 9.68
N PHE A 24 -8.63 -8.87 8.39
CA PHE A 24 -8.53 -9.95 7.40
C PHE A 24 -7.10 -10.40 7.14
N SER A 25 -6.08 -9.55 7.33
CA SER A 25 -4.68 -9.92 7.11
C SER A 25 -4.11 -10.83 8.20
N GLN A 26 -4.69 -10.87 9.39
CA GLN A 26 -4.18 -11.66 10.53
C GLN A 26 -4.41 -13.17 10.39
N GLY A 27 -5.29 -13.60 9.50
CA GLY A 27 -5.67 -15.01 9.30
C GLY A 27 -4.83 -15.76 8.27
N THR A 28 -3.90 -15.11 7.58
CA THR A 28 -3.12 -15.72 6.50
C THR A 28 -1.77 -16.17 7.02
N GLY A 29 -1.59 -17.51 7.11
CA GLY A 29 -0.32 -18.14 7.53
C GLY A 29 0.81 -17.91 6.52
N GLU A 30 2.06 -18.14 6.94
CA GLU A 30 3.22 -18.14 6.05
C GLU A 30 3.18 -19.37 5.15
N LEU A 31 2.72 -19.19 3.91
CA LEU A 31 2.86 -20.19 2.86
C LEU A 31 4.10 -19.86 2.03
N THR A 32 4.88 -20.88 1.70
CA THR A 32 5.99 -20.77 0.74
C THR A 32 5.56 -21.42 -0.56
N VAL A 33 5.67 -20.71 -1.66
CA VAL A 33 5.43 -21.24 -3.01
C VAL A 33 6.78 -21.69 -3.57
N SER A 34 6.88 -22.95 -3.96
CA SER A 34 8.12 -23.50 -4.52
C SER A 34 8.36 -23.00 -5.97
N LEU A 35 9.63 -23.02 -6.38
CA LEU A 35 10.02 -22.70 -7.76
C LEU A 35 9.27 -23.63 -8.76
N GLU A 36 9.21 -24.92 -8.47
CA GLU A 36 8.54 -25.92 -9.30
C GLU A 36 7.05 -25.61 -9.49
N GLU A 37 6.38 -25.15 -8.46
CA GLU A 37 4.98 -24.79 -8.54
C GLU A 37 4.73 -23.58 -9.45
N ILE A 38 5.65 -22.61 -9.47
CA ILE A 38 5.54 -21.42 -10.34
C ILE A 38 5.86 -21.80 -11.78
N VAL A 39 6.92 -22.57 -12.00
CA VAL A 39 7.39 -22.95 -13.35
C VAL A 39 6.42 -23.91 -14.02
N SER A 40 5.80 -24.82 -13.28
CA SER A 40 4.81 -25.77 -13.81
C SER A 40 3.48 -25.11 -14.20
N LYS A 41 3.19 -23.90 -13.74
CA LYS A 41 1.97 -23.18 -14.14
C LYS A 41 2.06 -22.73 -15.59
N THR A 42 1.13 -23.21 -16.40
CA THR A 42 0.99 -22.77 -17.79
C THR A 42 0.51 -21.30 -17.79
N LEU A 43 1.24 -20.45 -18.52
CA LEU A 43 0.85 -19.05 -18.74
C LEU A 43 -0.27 -18.98 -19.79
N ASP A 44 -1.43 -19.50 -19.46
CA ASP A 44 -2.61 -19.31 -20.26
C ASP A 44 -3.17 -17.88 -20.13
N ILE A 45 -4.03 -17.49 -21.04
CA ILE A 45 -4.57 -16.12 -21.08
C ILE A 45 -5.30 -15.75 -19.79
N LYS A 46 -5.97 -16.70 -19.14
CA LYS A 46 -6.71 -16.51 -17.90
C LYS A 46 -5.75 -16.23 -16.74
N TYR A 47 -4.64 -16.96 -16.65
CA TYR A 47 -3.64 -16.78 -15.61
C TYR A 47 -2.87 -15.47 -15.80
N ILE A 48 -2.50 -15.13 -17.04
CA ILE A 48 -1.89 -13.83 -17.41
C ILE A 48 -2.78 -12.68 -16.98
N LEU A 49 -4.07 -12.74 -17.31
CA LEU A 49 -5.03 -11.70 -16.92
C LEU A 49 -5.17 -11.61 -15.38
N THR A 50 -5.14 -12.74 -14.70
CA THR A 50 -5.18 -12.77 -13.22
C THR A 50 -3.96 -12.10 -12.62
N LEU A 51 -2.75 -12.42 -13.06
CA LEU A 51 -1.50 -11.78 -12.60
C LEU A 51 -1.52 -10.26 -12.84
N PHE A 52 -1.97 -9.85 -14.03
CA PHE A 52 -2.11 -8.45 -14.39
C PHE A 52 -3.10 -7.71 -13.48
N LEU A 53 -4.31 -8.26 -13.27
CA LEU A 53 -5.33 -7.65 -12.44
C LEU A 53 -4.91 -7.57 -10.96
N LEU A 54 -4.29 -8.62 -10.44
CA LEU A 54 -3.75 -8.62 -9.07
C LEU A 54 -2.64 -7.59 -8.90
N GLY A 55 -1.75 -7.48 -9.90
CA GLY A 55 -0.75 -6.41 -9.96
C GLY A 55 -1.42 -5.02 -9.96
N ALA A 56 -2.46 -4.81 -10.78
CA ALA A 56 -3.16 -3.55 -10.87
C ALA A 56 -3.90 -3.17 -9.56
N ILE A 57 -4.55 -4.13 -8.92
CA ILE A 57 -5.22 -3.91 -7.62
C ILE A 57 -4.17 -3.57 -6.55
N SER A 58 -3.08 -4.34 -6.48
CA SER A 58 -1.98 -4.11 -5.53
C SER A 58 -1.32 -2.74 -5.74
N GLY A 59 -0.94 -2.42 -6.98
CA GLY A 59 -0.33 -1.13 -7.32
C GLY A 59 -1.27 0.04 -7.07
N GLY A 60 -2.55 -0.11 -7.43
CA GLY A 60 -3.57 0.90 -7.17
C GLY A 60 -3.79 1.18 -5.69
N ALA A 61 -3.74 0.15 -4.86
CA ALA A 61 -3.89 0.28 -3.42
C ALA A 61 -2.76 1.10 -2.77
N MET A 62 -1.54 1.01 -3.30
CA MET A 62 -0.35 1.71 -2.76
C MET A 62 -0.44 3.25 -2.88
N ILE A 63 -1.35 3.78 -3.71
CA ILE A 63 -1.58 5.23 -3.80
C ILE A 63 -2.23 5.79 -2.54
N PHE A 64 -2.99 4.96 -1.83
CA PHE A 64 -3.68 5.39 -0.62
C PHE A 64 -2.77 5.24 0.60
N PRO A 65 -2.54 6.33 1.38
CA PRO A 65 -1.74 6.28 2.59
C PRO A 65 -2.26 5.24 3.57
N GLY A 66 -1.35 4.44 4.12
CA GLY A 66 -1.71 3.41 5.10
C GLY A 66 -2.15 2.07 4.50
N ILE A 67 -2.25 1.95 3.16
CA ILE A 67 -2.53 0.68 2.48
C ILE A 67 -1.26 0.18 1.81
N SER A 68 -0.87 -1.06 2.12
CA SER A 68 0.23 -1.76 1.46
C SER A 68 -0.31 -2.67 0.37
N GLY A 69 0.27 -2.61 -0.84
CA GLY A 69 -0.10 -3.51 -1.93
C GLY A 69 0.12 -4.98 -1.57
N SER A 70 1.16 -5.29 -0.83
CA SER A 70 1.41 -6.65 -0.32
C SER A 70 0.33 -7.13 0.64
N MET A 71 -0.20 -6.25 1.49
CA MET A 71 -1.30 -6.57 2.39
C MET A 71 -2.59 -6.90 1.62
N VAL A 72 -2.87 -6.17 0.54
CA VAL A 72 -4.01 -6.46 -0.34
C VAL A 72 -3.84 -7.82 -1.01
N LEU A 73 -2.65 -8.14 -1.53
CA LEU A 73 -2.35 -9.45 -2.09
C LEU A 73 -2.46 -10.57 -1.07
N LEU A 74 -2.07 -10.30 0.20
CA LEU A 74 -2.17 -11.27 1.30
C LEU A 74 -3.64 -11.63 1.56
N ILE A 75 -4.51 -10.64 1.67
CA ILE A 75 -5.96 -10.82 1.86
C ILE A 75 -6.59 -11.58 0.69
N LEU A 76 -6.13 -11.32 -0.53
CA LEU A 76 -6.57 -12.02 -1.74
C LEU A 76 -5.99 -13.44 -1.86
N GLY A 77 -5.06 -13.85 -0.97
CA GLY A 77 -4.43 -15.17 -0.98
C GLY A 77 -3.32 -15.35 -2.03
N TRP A 78 -2.85 -14.26 -2.67
CA TRP A 78 -1.88 -14.29 -3.76
C TRP A 78 -0.49 -13.77 -3.39
N TYR A 79 -0.30 -13.27 -2.18
CA TYR A 79 0.95 -12.68 -1.73
C TYR A 79 2.14 -13.66 -1.85
N HIS A 80 1.94 -14.91 -1.42
CA HIS A 80 3.01 -15.91 -1.43
C HIS A 80 3.47 -16.25 -2.84
N LEU A 81 2.54 -16.28 -3.80
CA LEU A 81 2.88 -16.47 -5.21
C LEU A 81 3.71 -15.30 -5.75
N PHE A 82 3.30 -14.05 -5.49
CA PHE A 82 4.07 -12.87 -5.87
C PHE A 82 5.47 -12.86 -5.23
N LYS A 83 5.57 -13.18 -3.94
CA LYS A 83 6.85 -13.37 -3.25
C LYS A 83 7.70 -14.44 -3.92
N GLY A 84 7.10 -15.56 -4.35
CA GLY A 84 7.76 -16.63 -5.06
C GLY A 84 8.34 -16.18 -6.41
N TYR A 85 7.58 -15.41 -7.21
CA TYR A 85 8.07 -14.81 -8.45
C TYR A 85 9.30 -13.93 -8.21
N VAL A 86 9.24 -13.04 -7.21
CA VAL A 86 10.36 -12.12 -6.89
C VAL A 86 11.56 -12.87 -6.35
N ALA A 87 11.36 -13.85 -5.46
CA ALA A 87 12.44 -14.63 -4.86
C ALA A 87 13.22 -15.47 -5.89
N ASN A 88 12.56 -15.90 -6.94
CA ASN A 88 13.15 -16.75 -7.98
C ASN A 88 13.54 -15.99 -9.25
N VAL A 89 13.60 -14.66 -9.23
CA VAL A 89 13.99 -13.85 -10.40
C VAL A 89 15.37 -14.22 -10.95
N THR A 90 16.27 -14.65 -10.09
CA THR A 90 17.66 -15.05 -10.45
C THR A 90 17.76 -16.41 -11.14
N SER A 91 16.69 -17.20 -11.20
CA SER A 91 16.68 -18.46 -11.96
C SER A 91 16.64 -18.24 -13.48
N PHE A 92 16.26 -17.02 -13.92
CA PHE A 92 16.08 -16.66 -15.34
C PHE A 92 15.13 -17.58 -16.11
N GLU A 93 14.24 -18.29 -15.41
CA GLU A 93 13.21 -19.12 -16.04
C GLU A 93 12.22 -18.26 -16.82
N PRO A 94 11.90 -18.57 -18.09
CA PRO A 94 11.04 -17.75 -18.95
C PRO A 94 9.67 -17.47 -18.32
N ASN A 95 9.04 -18.46 -17.69
CA ASN A 95 7.74 -18.31 -17.04
C ASN A 95 7.77 -17.30 -15.88
N ILE A 96 8.89 -17.25 -15.14
CA ILE A 96 9.09 -16.31 -14.05
C ILE A 96 9.27 -14.91 -14.58
N ILE A 97 10.13 -14.71 -15.55
CA ILE A 97 10.40 -13.40 -16.14
C ILE A 97 9.13 -12.82 -16.79
N ILE A 98 8.42 -13.62 -17.57
CA ILE A 98 7.16 -13.21 -18.21
C ILE A 98 6.12 -12.85 -17.13
N GLY A 99 5.97 -13.69 -16.10
CA GLY A 99 5.05 -13.41 -14.99
C GLY A 99 5.37 -12.11 -14.26
N LEU A 100 6.64 -11.84 -13.96
CA LEU A 100 7.10 -10.59 -13.33
C LEU A 100 6.83 -9.37 -14.22
N ILE A 101 7.04 -9.45 -15.52
CA ILE A 101 6.73 -8.37 -16.47
C ILE A 101 5.23 -8.07 -16.45
N ILE A 102 4.38 -9.11 -16.50
CA ILE A 102 2.93 -8.95 -16.46
C ILE A 102 2.48 -8.30 -15.15
N ILE A 103 3.01 -8.76 -14.02
CA ILE A 103 2.75 -8.18 -12.70
C ILE A 103 3.17 -6.70 -12.67
N ALA A 104 4.38 -6.38 -13.13
CA ALA A 104 4.92 -5.03 -13.14
C ALA A 104 4.08 -4.08 -14.02
N LEU A 105 3.64 -4.54 -15.19
CA LEU A 105 2.71 -3.79 -16.05
C LEU A 105 1.38 -3.54 -15.35
N GLY A 106 0.83 -4.57 -14.68
CA GLY A 106 -0.37 -4.43 -13.87
C GLY A 106 -0.20 -3.37 -12.78
N VAL A 107 0.86 -3.48 -11.98
CA VAL A 107 1.20 -2.51 -10.91
C VAL A 107 1.30 -1.09 -11.45
N GLY A 108 2.04 -0.89 -12.55
CA GLY A 108 2.19 0.43 -13.18
C GLY A 108 0.86 1.04 -13.62
N ILE A 109 0.02 0.25 -14.28
CA ILE A 109 -1.32 0.70 -14.71
C ILE A 109 -2.21 0.98 -13.49
N GLY A 110 -2.18 0.12 -12.48
CA GLY A 110 -2.92 0.31 -11.23
C GLY A 110 -2.57 1.62 -10.53
N ILE A 111 -1.27 1.94 -10.42
CA ILE A 111 -0.77 3.21 -9.87
C ILE A 111 -1.34 4.39 -10.67
N ILE A 112 -1.21 4.37 -12.01
CA ILE A 112 -1.66 5.47 -12.86
C ILE A 112 -3.18 5.69 -12.74
N LEU A 113 -3.97 4.64 -12.79
CA LEU A 113 -5.43 4.73 -12.69
C LEU A 113 -5.86 5.24 -11.31
N SER A 114 -5.27 4.73 -10.24
CA SER A 114 -5.60 5.17 -8.87
C SER A 114 -5.14 6.60 -8.60
N ALA A 115 -4.00 7.02 -9.13
CA ALA A 115 -3.54 8.40 -9.04
C ALA A 115 -4.51 9.37 -9.76
N LYS A 116 -4.95 9.01 -10.98
CA LYS A 116 -5.97 9.79 -11.71
C LYS A 116 -7.30 9.86 -10.95
N LEU A 117 -7.75 8.74 -10.41
CA LEU A 117 -8.97 8.68 -9.60
C LEU A 117 -8.85 9.56 -8.36
N THR A 118 -7.74 9.48 -7.64
CA THR A 118 -7.49 10.28 -6.44
C THR A 118 -7.46 11.76 -6.77
N THR A 119 -6.80 12.16 -7.86
CA THR A 119 -6.78 13.55 -8.34
C THR A 119 -8.18 14.04 -8.70
N TYR A 120 -8.96 13.24 -9.40
CA TYR A 120 -10.35 13.55 -9.73
C TYR A 120 -11.20 13.76 -8.47
N LEU A 121 -11.09 12.86 -7.48
CA LEU A 121 -11.82 12.96 -6.22
C LEU A 121 -11.40 14.20 -5.41
N LEU A 122 -10.11 14.53 -5.37
CA LEU A 122 -9.60 15.73 -4.70
C LEU A 122 -10.11 17.02 -5.36
N ASN A 123 -10.24 17.04 -6.68
CA ASN A 123 -10.75 18.21 -7.41
C ASN A 123 -12.26 18.37 -7.23
N LYS A 124 -13.04 17.27 -7.24
CA LYS A 124 -14.50 17.32 -7.22
C LYS A 124 -15.09 17.26 -5.80
N HIS A 125 -14.49 16.48 -4.90
CA HIS A 125 -14.98 16.21 -3.54
C HIS A 125 -13.88 16.38 -2.49
N ARG A 126 -13.16 17.51 -2.53
CA ARG A 126 -11.95 17.77 -1.75
C ARG A 126 -12.11 17.45 -0.27
N THR A 127 -13.15 18.00 0.38
CA THR A 127 -13.37 17.84 1.82
C THR A 127 -13.58 16.37 2.22
N GLY A 128 -14.43 15.64 1.49
CA GLY A 128 -14.67 14.22 1.76
C GLY A 128 -13.42 13.36 1.52
N THR A 129 -12.71 13.60 0.43
CA THR A 129 -11.49 12.84 0.07
C THR A 129 -10.37 13.09 1.08
N MET A 130 -10.15 14.34 1.50
CA MET A 130 -9.15 14.67 2.51
C MET A 130 -9.49 14.04 3.87
N SER A 131 -10.76 14.06 4.28
CA SER A 131 -11.20 13.42 5.51
C SER A 131 -11.04 11.90 5.46
N PHE A 132 -11.32 11.27 4.32
CA PHE A 132 -11.08 9.85 4.10
C PHE A 132 -9.60 9.50 4.23
N ILE A 133 -8.72 10.26 3.58
CA ILE A 133 -7.26 10.08 3.66
C ILE A 133 -6.77 10.25 5.10
N LEU A 134 -7.26 11.24 5.83
CA LEU A 134 -6.92 11.43 7.25
C LEU A 134 -7.36 10.24 8.11
N GLY A 135 -8.54 9.66 7.84
CA GLY A 135 -9.00 8.44 8.49
C GLY A 135 -8.09 7.24 8.23
N LEU A 136 -7.63 7.07 6.97
CA LEU A 136 -6.66 6.03 6.61
C LEU A 136 -5.35 6.21 7.37
N ILE A 137 -4.77 7.41 7.37
CA ILE A 137 -3.51 7.72 8.06
C ILE A 137 -3.62 7.48 9.56
N LEU A 138 -4.69 7.95 10.19
CA LEU A 138 -4.87 7.78 11.63
C LEU A 138 -4.94 6.30 12.01
N MET A 139 -5.79 5.53 11.33
CA MET A 139 -5.93 4.10 11.64
C MET A 139 -4.67 3.31 11.33
N SER A 140 -3.95 3.62 10.24
CA SER A 140 -2.67 2.98 9.95
C SER A 140 -1.62 3.30 11.01
N ALA A 141 -1.55 4.53 11.50
CA ALA A 141 -0.65 4.90 12.60
C ALA A 141 -0.95 4.10 13.87
N ILE A 142 -2.25 3.94 14.22
CA ILE A 142 -2.67 3.13 15.37
C ILE A 142 -2.28 1.66 15.21
N THR A 143 -2.43 1.10 14.00
CA THR A 143 -2.13 -0.32 13.74
C THR A 143 -0.63 -0.64 13.77
N ILE A 144 0.23 0.34 13.47
CA ILE A 144 1.69 0.19 13.57
C ILE A 144 2.16 0.14 15.03
N ILE A 145 1.43 0.76 15.95
CA ILE A 145 1.75 0.75 17.37
C ILE A 145 1.46 -0.65 17.94
N GLN A 146 2.47 -1.50 17.98
CA GLN A 146 2.37 -2.80 18.64
C GLN A 146 2.57 -2.63 20.14
N LEU A 147 1.50 -2.80 20.92
CA LEU A 147 1.53 -2.61 22.37
C LEU A 147 2.14 -3.79 23.15
N LYS A 148 2.71 -4.80 22.48
CA LYS A 148 3.32 -5.98 23.13
C LYS A 148 4.85 -5.92 23.06
N GLY A 149 5.51 -6.03 24.23
CA GLY A 149 6.94 -6.29 24.34
C GLY A 149 7.85 -5.04 24.28
N TYR A 150 7.34 -3.86 24.64
CA TYR A 150 8.18 -2.67 24.72
C TYR A 150 9.15 -2.73 25.89
N ASN A 151 10.43 -2.74 25.56
CA ASN A 151 11.51 -2.45 26.51
C ASN A 151 11.70 -0.91 26.57
N VAL A 152 12.13 -0.38 27.70
CA VAL A 152 12.39 1.07 27.90
C VAL A 152 13.30 1.62 26.79
N ILE A 153 14.31 0.87 26.37
CA ILE A 153 15.21 1.22 25.28
C ILE A 153 14.45 1.41 23.96
N THR A 154 13.54 0.50 23.63
CA THR A 154 12.71 0.57 22.41
C THR A 154 11.82 1.82 22.39
N VAL A 155 11.23 2.18 23.54
CA VAL A 155 10.44 3.41 23.65
C VAL A 155 11.28 4.66 23.42
N ILE A 156 12.44 4.74 24.07
CA ILE A 156 13.35 5.88 23.93
C ILE A 156 13.84 6.03 22.48
N THR A 157 14.29 4.93 21.86
CA THR A 157 14.73 4.95 20.45
C THR A 157 13.62 5.32 19.48
N SER A 158 12.40 4.86 19.72
CA SER A 158 11.21 5.22 18.90
C SER A 158 10.90 6.72 18.98
N ILE A 159 10.94 7.31 20.18
CA ILE A 159 10.71 8.74 20.38
C ILE A 159 11.81 9.56 19.69
N LEU A 160 13.08 9.17 19.85
CA LEU A 160 14.19 9.85 19.19
C LEU A 160 14.08 9.80 17.67
N THR A 161 13.77 8.63 17.11
CA THR A 161 13.58 8.45 15.66
C THR A 161 12.40 9.26 15.14
N PHE A 162 11.29 9.32 15.89
CA PHE A 162 10.14 10.14 15.54
C PHE A 162 10.50 11.64 15.49
N ILE A 163 11.21 12.15 16.51
CA ILE A 163 11.66 13.54 16.56
C ILE A 163 12.60 13.86 15.39
N LEU A 164 13.58 12.98 15.12
CA LEU A 164 14.49 13.15 13.98
C LEU A 164 13.74 13.17 12.64
N GLY A 165 12.77 12.28 12.45
CA GLY A 165 11.94 12.27 11.26
C GLY A 165 11.11 13.56 11.09
N ALA A 166 10.50 14.04 12.17
CA ALA A 166 9.75 15.29 12.16
C ALA A 166 10.64 16.51 11.84
N ILE A 167 11.86 16.58 12.40
CA ILE A 167 12.83 17.63 12.10
C ILE A 167 13.25 17.58 10.62
N LEU A 168 13.56 16.39 10.09
CA LEU A 168 13.94 16.22 8.68
C LEU A 168 12.85 16.70 7.74
N VAL A 169 11.59 16.30 7.97
CA VAL A 169 10.46 16.72 7.13
C VAL A 169 10.29 18.24 7.16
N THR A 170 10.32 18.86 8.34
CA THR A 170 10.18 20.32 8.47
C THR A 170 11.33 21.09 7.82
N LEU A 171 12.55 20.56 7.87
CA LEU A 171 13.71 21.18 7.20
C LEU A 171 13.59 21.10 5.67
N LEU A 172 13.15 19.95 5.13
CA LEU A 172 12.92 19.76 3.70
C LEU A 172 11.81 20.68 3.18
N GLU A 173 10.71 20.80 3.94
CA GLU A 173 9.60 21.68 3.59
C GLU A 173 10.03 23.15 3.54
N LYS A 174 10.79 23.62 4.54
CA LYS A 174 11.36 24.97 4.57
C LYS A 174 12.28 25.25 3.39
N LYS A 175 13.08 24.26 2.96
CA LYS A 175 13.96 24.40 1.79
C LYS A 175 13.14 24.56 0.51
N ASN A 176 12.12 23.71 0.30
CA ASN A 176 11.26 23.77 -0.87
C ASN A 176 10.44 25.07 -0.95
N LEU A 177 10.01 25.62 0.19
CA LEU A 177 9.31 26.90 0.23
C LEU A 177 10.24 28.08 -0.13
N LYS A 178 11.51 28.04 0.27
CA LYS A 178 12.49 29.07 -0.10
C LYS A 178 12.85 29.05 -1.59
N GLU A 179 12.94 27.88 -2.20
CA GLU A 179 13.17 27.75 -3.64
C GLU A 179 12.01 28.32 -4.47
N LYS A 180 10.75 28.07 -4.06
CA LYS A 180 9.55 28.61 -4.73
C LYS A 180 9.32 30.12 -4.57
N THR A 181 10.01 30.76 -3.62
CA THR A 181 9.85 32.22 -3.40
C THR A 181 10.94 33.00 -4.13
N ASN A 182 11.98 32.33 -4.64
CA ASN A 182 13.10 32.95 -5.36
C ASN A 182 12.97 32.79 -6.90
N ASP A 183 11.98 32.03 -7.38
CA ASP A 183 11.56 31.95 -8.80
C ASP A 183 10.30 32.81 -9.02
#